data_44279a85c7aec3ff2d2099a00df87237
#
_entry.id   44279a85c7aec3ff2d2099a00df87237
#
_cell.length_a   1.000
_cell.length_b   1.000
_cell.length_c   1.000
_cell.angle_alpha   90.00
_cell.angle_beta   90.00
_cell.angle_gamma   90.00
#
_symmetry.space_group_name_H-M   'P 1'
#
loop_
_entity.id
_entity.type
_entity.pdbx_description
1 polymer ?
#
loop_
_entity_poly.entity_id
_entity_poly.type
_entity_poly.pdbx_seq_one_letter_code
_entity_poly.pdbx_strand_id
1 'polypeptide(L)'
;MVDLTGKFITTMTNEESERLLRMASARGYRTDIGLKALVNKRLFHFSEFPKWISTPAFFKTPNNLYTYQELFGEEDEDEQNII
;
A
#
# COMPACT_ATOMS: atom_id res chain seq x y z
N MET A 1 -14.01 2.82 -3.40
CA MET A 1 -12.82 2.94 -2.53
C MET A 1 -12.24 1.56 -2.26
N VAL A 2 -10.93 1.40 -2.40
CA VAL A 2 -10.29 0.11 -2.20
C VAL A 2 -10.13 -0.17 -0.70
N ASP A 3 -10.49 -1.39 -0.30
CA ASP A 3 -10.31 -1.85 1.07
C ASP A 3 -8.89 -2.41 1.23
N LEU A 4 -8.16 -1.93 2.22
CA LEU A 4 -6.79 -2.38 2.49
C LEU A 4 -6.70 -3.57 3.44
N THR A 5 -7.80 -3.89 4.11
CA THR A 5 -7.83 -4.88 5.19
C THR A 5 -7.26 -6.24 4.76
N GLY A 6 -6.23 -6.68 5.47
CA GLY A 6 -5.64 -8.00 5.26
C GLY A 6 -4.84 -8.16 3.96
N LYS A 7 -4.71 -7.10 3.17
CA LYS A 7 -4.03 -7.18 1.89
C LYS A 7 -2.52 -6.99 2.01
N PHE A 8 -1.81 -7.68 1.14
CA PHE A 8 -0.39 -7.43 0.90
C PHE A 8 -0.30 -6.64 -0.40
N ILE A 9 0.34 -5.48 -0.37
CA ILE A 9 0.38 -4.59 -1.53
C ILE A 9 1.82 -4.24 -1.86
N THR A 10 2.21 -4.46 -3.12
CA THR A 10 3.53 -4.07 -3.61
C THR A 10 3.45 -2.74 -4.36
N THR A 11 4.53 -1.99 -4.30
CA THR A 11 4.67 -0.73 -5.02
C THR A 11 5.93 -0.78 -5.86
N MET A 12 6.02 0.08 -6.87
CA MET A 12 7.16 0.12 -7.76
C MET A 12 8.03 1.36 -7.57
N THR A 13 7.49 2.40 -6.94
CA THR A 13 8.21 3.66 -6.74
C THR A 13 7.97 4.19 -5.35
N ASN A 14 8.86 5.09 -4.92
CA ASN A 14 8.67 5.78 -3.64
C ASN A 14 7.37 6.60 -3.64
N GLU A 15 7.02 7.16 -4.78
CA GLU A 15 5.80 7.94 -4.92
C GLU A 15 4.56 7.09 -4.67
N GLU A 16 4.51 5.89 -5.25
CA GLU A 16 3.40 4.97 -4.99
C GLU A 16 3.34 4.59 -3.52
N SER A 17 4.49 4.29 -2.93
CA SER A 17 4.55 3.95 -1.51
C SER A 17 4.05 5.10 -0.64
N GLU A 18 4.46 6.31 -0.96
CA GLU A 18 4.02 7.49 -0.20
C GLU A 18 2.51 7.67 -0.28
N ARG A 19 1.94 7.55 -1.46
CA ARG A 19 0.48 7.68 -1.64
C ARG A 19 -0.26 6.60 -0.87
N LEU A 20 0.21 5.37 -0.94
CA LEU A 20 -0.40 4.26 -0.23
C LEU A 20 -0.34 4.47 1.28
N LEU A 21 0.81 4.90 1.79
CA LEU A 21 0.99 5.11 3.22
C LEU A 21 0.15 6.27 3.74
N ARG A 22 0.02 7.34 2.96
CA ARG A 22 -0.85 8.46 3.33
C ARG A 22 -2.30 8.03 3.41
N MET A 23 -2.74 7.24 2.44
CA MET A 23 -4.10 6.72 2.42
C MET A 23 -4.36 5.83 3.64
N ALA A 24 -3.42 4.94 3.93
CA ALA A 24 -3.56 4.04 5.08
C ALA A 24 -3.58 4.82 6.40
N SER A 25 -2.71 5.81 6.52
CA SER A 25 -2.68 6.65 7.72
C SER A 25 -4.01 7.38 7.92
N ALA A 26 -4.60 7.89 6.84
CA ALA A 26 -5.89 8.57 6.90
C ALA A 26 -7.01 7.63 7.35
N ARG A 27 -6.84 6.33 7.14
CA ARG A 27 -7.82 5.32 7.54
C ARG A 27 -7.54 4.73 8.92
N GLY A 28 -6.55 5.28 9.64
CA GLY A 28 -6.27 4.87 11.00
C GLY A 28 -5.21 3.79 11.15
N TYR A 29 -4.56 3.37 10.07
CA TYR A 29 -3.45 2.41 10.16
C TYR A 29 -2.22 3.08 10.76
N ARG A 30 -1.52 2.35 11.60
CA ARG A 30 -0.33 2.84 12.30
C ARG A 30 0.86 1.94 12.08
N THR A 31 2.02 2.44 12.42
CA THR A 31 3.27 1.69 12.37
C THR A 31 4.15 2.13 13.53
N ASP A 32 5.10 1.28 13.93
CA ASP A 32 6.01 1.59 15.02
C ASP A 32 7.20 2.46 14.59
N ILE A 33 7.32 2.72 13.29
CA ILE A 33 8.32 3.65 12.77
C ILE A 33 7.62 4.73 11.95
N GLY A 34 8.30 5.84 11.69
CA GLY A 34 7.71 6.93 10.93
C GLY A 34 7.38 6.52 9.49
N LEU A 35 6.34 7.12 8.92
CA LEU A 35 5.94 6.82 7.54
C LEU A 35 7.08 7.10 6.56
N LYS A 36 7.89 8.12 6.81
CA LYS A 36 9.03 8.44 5.94
C LYS A 36 10.03 7.29 5.85
N ALA A 37 10.16 6.50 6.92
CA ALA A 37 11.06 5.36 6.91
C ALA A 37 10.55 4.21 6.04
N LEU A 38 9.25 4.21 5.72
CA LEU A 38 8.63 3.16 4.94
C LEU A 38 8.56 3.48 3.44
N VAL A 39 8.78 4.72 3.04
CA VAL A 39 8.58 5.15 1.65
C VAL A 39 9.44 4.36 0.67
N ASN A 40 10.62 3.93 1.07
CA ASN A 40 11.50 3.17 0.20
C ASN A 40 11.24 1.66 0.22
N LYS A 41 10.24 1.21 0.97
CA LYS A 41 9.84 -0.18 0.96
C LYS A 41 8.90 -0.44 -0.21
N ARG A 42 8.80 -1.70 -0.62
CA ARG A 42 8.02 -2.08 -1.80
C ARG A 42 6.92 -3.10 -1.51
N LEU A 43 6.86 -3.60 -0.28
CA LEU A 43 5.84 -4.57 0.12
C LEU A 43 5.29 -4.16 1.48
N PHE A 44 3.96 -4.06 1.54
CA PHE A 44 3.26 -3.65 2.76
C PHE A 44 2.13 -4.61 3.07
N HIS A 45 1.90 -4.82 4.34
CA HIS A 45 0.76 -5.59 4.82
C HIS A 45 -0.08 -4.73 5.75
N PHE A 46 -1.39 -4.76 5.56
CA PHE A 46 -2.35 -3.97 6.33
C PHE A 46 -3.21 -4.89 7.17
N SER A 47 -2.93 -4.97 8.46
CA SER A 47 -3.72 -5.78 9.38
C SER A 47 -4.87 -4.97 9.95
N GLU A 48 -5.86 -5.63 10.57
CA GLU A 48 -7.07 -4.95 11.01
C GLU A 48 -7.20 -4.83 12.54
N PHE A 49 -6.76 -5.83 13.27
CA PHE A 49 -6.91 -5.82 14.73
C PHE A 49 -5.57 -6.06 15.41
N PRO A 50 -4.76 -5.01 15.63
CA PRO A 50 -5.01 -3.58 15.35
C PRO A 50 -4.79 -3.23 13.88
N LYS A 51 -5.22 -2.03 13.51
CA LYS A 51 -4.92 -1.48 12.18
C LYS A 51 -3.44 -1.12 12.15
N TRP A 52 -2.67 -1.93 11.46
CA TRP A 52 -1.22 -1.84 11.50
C TRP A 52 -0.61 -2.01 10.12
N ILE A 53 0.44 -1.24 9.86
CA ILE A 53 1.22 -1.34 8.63
C ILE A 53 2.52 -2.06 8.93
N SER A 54 2.79 -3.15 8.22
CA SER A 54 4.07 -3.85 8.34
C SER A 54 4.71 -4.02 6.97
N THR A 55 6.01 -4.30 6.96
CA THR A 55 6.77 -4.52 5.73
C THR A 55 7.37 -5.92 5.77
N PRO A 56 6.56 -6.94 5.49
CA PRO A 56 7.01 -8.32 5.64
C PRO A 56 7.99 -8.73 4.53
N ALA A 57 8.73 -9.80 4.80
CA ALA A 57 9.53 -10.48 3.81
C ALA A 57 8.96 -11.88 3.64
N PHE A 58 8.81 -12.35 2.39
CA PHE A 58 8.22 -13.64 2.12
C PHE A 58 9.18 -14.57 1.42
N PHE A 59 9.07 -15.86 1.76
CA PHE A 59 9.67 -16.92 0.97
C PHE A 59 8.68 -17.44 -0.06
N LYS A 60 7.38 -17.20 0.14
CA LYS A 60 6.33 -17.61 -0.79
C LYS A 60 5.38 -16.45 -1.02
N THR A 61 4.82 -16.38 -2.23
CA THR A 61 3.84 -15.36 -2.57
C THR A 61 2.51 -15.67 -1.88
N PRO A 62 1.96 -14.75 -1.08
CA PRO A 62 0.66 -14.98 -0.47
C PRO A 62 -0.47 -14.88 -1.50
N ASN A 63 -1.62 -15.49 -1.19
CA ASN A 63 -2.76 -15.50 -2.09
C ASN A 63 -3.42 -14.13 -2.26
N ASN A 64 -3.27 -13.26 -1.26
CA ASN A 64 -3.89 -11.94 -1.25
C ASN A 64 -2.87 -10.83 -1.53
N LEU A 65 -1.94 -11.10 -2.43
CA LEU A 65 -0.94 -10.12 -2.88
C LEU A 65 -1.48 -9.35 -4.08
N TYR A 66 -1.39 -8.03 -3.99
CA TYR A 66 -1.84 -7.10 -5.03
C TYR A 66 -0.73 -6.12 -5.34
N THR A 67 -0.74 -5.57 -6.54
CA THR A 67 0.14 -4.44 -6.85
C THR A 67 -0.63 -3.14 -6.66
N TYR A 68 0.11 -2.06 -6.42
CA TYR A 68 -0.50 -0.74 -6.35
C TYR A 68 -1.27 -0.44 -7.65
N GLN A 69 -0.69 -0.79 -8.78
CA GLN A 69 -1.31 -0.54 -10.07
C GLN A 69 -2.62 -1.30 -10.25
N GLU A 70 -2.70 -2.54 -9.78
CA GLU A 70 -3.95 -3.30 -9.85
C GLU A 70 -5.09 -2.62 -9.10
N LEU A 71 -4.77 -2.03 -7.95
CA LEU A 71 -5.79 -1.45 -7.08
C LEU A 71 -6.11 0.00 -7.41
N PHE A 72 -5.13 0.76 -7.88
CA PHE A 72 -5.26 2.21 -8.03
C PHE A 72 -4.90 2.73 -9.42
N GLY A 73 -4.38 1.89 -10.29
CA GLY A 73 -3.85 2.31 -11.57
C GLY A 73 -4.88 2.91 -12.52
N GLU A 74 -6.12 2.48 -12.42
CA GLU A 74 -7.19 3.01 -13.28
C GLU A 74 -7.40 4.51 -13.07
N GLU A 75 -7.29 4.96 -11.83
CA GLU A 75 -7.42 6.38 -11.53
C GLU A 75 -6.35 7.19 -12.22
N ASP A 76 -5.12 6.69 -12.20
CA ASP A 76 -4.01 7.36 -12.86
C ASP A 76 -4.18 7.39 -14.37
N GLU A 77 -4.66 6.30 -14.95
CA GLU A 77 -4.92 6.21 -16.37
C GLU A 77 -6.01 7.18 -16.81
N ASP A 78 -7.08 7.27 -16.04
CA ASP A 78 -8.17 8.17 -16.33
C ASP A 78 -7.72 9.61 -16.34
N GLU A 79 -6.86 9.99 -15.41
CA GLU A 79 -6.29 11.33 -15.37
C GLU A 79 -5.47 11.62 -16.63
N GLN A 80 -4.72 10.64 -17.10
CA GLN A 80 -3.92 10.80 -18.30
C GLN A 80 -4.79 10.93 -19.55
N ASN A 81 -5.90 10.21 -19.58
CA ASN A 81 -6.79 10.23 -20.74
C ASN A 81 -7.55 11.55 -20.89
N ILE A 82 -7.69 12.28 -19.83
CA ILE A 82 -8.36 13.59 -19.86
C ILE A 82 -7.50 14.64 -20.57
N ILE A 83 -6.23 14.44 -20.58
CA ILE A 83 -5.30 15.33 -21.26
C ILE A 83 -5.36 15.11 -22.75
#